data_58b8c21ab2ace750402fa2c58621ac11
#
_entry.id   58b8c21ab2ace750402fa2c58621ac11
#
_cell.length_a   1.000
_cell.length_b   1.000
_cell.length_c   1.000
_cell.angle_alpha   90.00
_cell.angle_beta   90.00
_cell.angle_gamma   90.00
#
_symmetry.space_group_name_H-M   'P 1'
#
loop_
_entity.id
_entity.type
_entity.pdbx_description
1 polymer ?
#
loop_
_entity_poly.entity_id
_entity_poly.type
_entity_poly.pdbx_seq_one_letter_code
_entity_poly.pdbx_strand_id
1 'polypeptide(L)'
;MSTLSRTFLRAAAFALAIATPISAPLAAQQFPTSWDPAILQRADVKAAMTRLEQQFPRQLAEWIRLAEIPSKSRLEQKRGEYVKAVFLKEGLKVSVDSIGNVTGVRKGTGGGPTIVIAAHTDIVFAPEVSTKVRQVGDTLFAPGIGDNTASVANMLATLRTMNATKFTSKGDIIFIATVQEELGLKGMEFWLQHNPKPDLLIVPDGTYGQVAYGALGIFWTRYVFTHPGAHTLASRGKPTPVKAVAEAINRLYALQFPALPDGAVMNIGQIHGGSIFNAVPQELYFTVDLRSTDPALLDSLDRTITRIVREVADTQKVGLRVEIEQKSGAGGTERQLADARMHPLVQTAVDINRALGMKAGMEGATEAVATGATDANPGVTRKIPSIAIGGSKALGAHQLTEYAIASSALPSTKLLYLLAATFADGVKIVPPTKVVP
;
A
#
# COMPACT_ATOMS: atom_id res chain seq x y z
N MET A 1 -29.03 33.81 -83.86
CA MET A 1 -28.31 32.98 -84.83
C MET A 1 -26.87 32.93 -84.36
N SER A 2 -26.42 31.96 -83.53
CA SER A 2 -25.06 31.60 -83.40
C SER A 2 -24.98 30.30 -82.54
N THR A 3 -24.35 29.36 -83.14
CA THR A 3 -24.15 27.97 -82.76
C THR A 3 -23.24 27.84 -81.55
N LEU A 4 -23.68 27.16 -80.53
CA LEU A 4 -22.87 26.79 -79.35
C LEU A 4 -22.22 25.42 -79.55
N SER A 5 -20.89 25.43 -79.59
CA SER A 5 -20.06 24.25 -79.67
C SER A 5 -19.99 23.60 -78.27
N ARG A 6 -20.29 22.30 -78.13
CA ARG A 6 -20.15 21.50 -76.92
C ARG A 6 -18.80 20.80 -76.95
N THR A 7 -17.90 21.20 -76.04
CA THR A 7 -16.65 20.51 -75.81
C THR A 7 -16.81 19.53 -74.59
N PHE A 8 -16.69 18.23 -74.88
CA PHE A 8 -16.69 17.20 -73.83
C PHE A 8 -15.29 17.12 -73.13
N LEU A 9 -15.21 17.48 -71.89
CA LEU A 9 -14.08 17.15 -71.07
C LEU A 9 -14.25 15.74 -70.45
N ARG A 10 -13.36 14.82 -70.82
CA ARG A 10 -13.22 13.52 -70.14
C ARG A 10 -12.40 13.72 -68.86
N ALA A 11 -13.02 13.58 -67.71
CA ALA A 11 -12.35 13.48 -66.44
C ALA A 11 -11.87 12.03 -66.21
N ALA A 12 -10.55 11.84 -66.20
CA ALA A 12 -9.94 10.57 -65.78
C ALA A 12 -9.91 10.53 -64.24
N ALA A 13 -10.69 9.64 -63.63
CA ALA A 13 -10.65 9.39 -62.20
C ALA A 13 -9.42 8.50 -61.89
N PHE A 14 -8.39 9.06 -61.25
CA PHE A 14 -7.31 8.30 -60.62
C PHE A 14 -7.80 7.81 -59.28
N ALA A 15 -8.10 6.52 -59.15
CA ALA A 15 -8.33 5.89 -57.88
C ALA A 15 -7.00 5.69 -57.12
N LEU A 16 -6.72 6.56 -56.16
CA LEU A 16 -5.60 6.39 -55.23
C LEU A 16 -6.00 5.33 -54.18
N ALA A 17 -5.50 4.11 -54.33
CA ALA A 17 -5.66 3.07 -53.31
C ALA A 17 -4.77 3.46 -52.12
N ILE A 18 -5.37 4.04 -51.07
CA ILE A 18 -4.73 4.23 -49.78
C ILE A 18 -4.64 2.85 -49.11
N ALA A 19 -3.48 2.20 -49.21
CA ALA A 19 -3.15 1.04 -48.39
C ALA A 19 -3.01 1.51 -46.93
N THR A 20 -4.06 1.29 -46.14
CA THR A 20 -3.94 1.42 -44.67
C THR A 20 -2.94 0.39 -44.20
N PRO A 21 -1.84 0.79 -43.50
CA PRO A 21 -0.98 -0.20 -42.87
C PRO A 21 -1.83 -0.96 -41.86
N ILE A 22 -1.96 -2.28 -42.07
CA ILE A 22 -2.46 -3.17 -41.03
C ILE A 22 -1.39 -3.09 -39.92
N SER A 23 -1.66 -2.30 -38.89
CA SER A 23 -0.84 -2.29 -37.68
C SER A 23 -0.93 -3.71 -37.10
N ALA A 24 0.18 -4.46 -37.18
CA ALA A 24 0.30 -5.71 -36.45
C ALA A 24 -0.02 -5.41 -34.97
N PRO A 25 -0.80 -6.28 -34.31
CA PRO A 25 -1.07 -6.08 -32.88
C PRO A 25 0.29 -5.99 -32.17
N LEU A 26 0.52 -4.91 -31.43
CA LEU A 26 1.67 -4.82 -30.55
C LEU A 26 1.67 -6.10 -29.70
N ALA A 27 2.73 -6.90 -29.83
CA ALA A 27 2.90 -8.05 -28.95
C ALA A 27 2.81 -7.52 -27.51
N ALA A 28 1.85 -8.02 -26.74
CA ALA A 28 1.69 -7.61 -25.36
C ALA A 28 3.02 -7.83 -24.64
N GLN A 29 3.54 -6.83 -23.96
CA GLN A 29 4.80 -6.91 -23.25
C GLN A 29 4.73 -8.08 -22.26
N GLN A 30 5.60 -9.07 -22.45
CA GLN A 30 5.66 -10.22 -21.55
C GLN A 30 6.60 -9.91 -20.41
N PHE A 31 6.10 -10.03 -19.19
CA PHE A 31 6.89 -9.85 -17.97
C PHE A 31 7.42 -11.21 -17.47
N PRO A 32 8.65 -11.27 -16.92
CA PRO A 32 9.18 -12.49 -16.34
C PRO A 32 8.32 -13.01 -15.18
N THR A 33 8.08 -14.32 -15.15
CA THR A 33 7.35 -15.00 -14.09
C THR A 33 8.11 -16.21 -13.58
N SER A 34 7.92 -16.56 -12.31
CA SER A 34 8.34 -17.85 -11.73
C SER A 34 7.14 -18.79 -11.56
N TRP A 35 5.95 -18.38 -11.99
CA TRP A 35 4.75 -19.20 -11.88
C TRP A 35 4.75 -20.32 -12.91
N ASP A 36 4.79 -21.55 -12.40
CA ASP A 36 4.54 -22.77 -13.17
C ASP A 36 3.29 -23.44 -12.59
N PRO A 37 2.16 -23.52 -13.33
CA PRO A 37 0.96 -24.19 -12.86
C PRO A 37 1.19 -25.64 -12.41
N ALA A 38 2.25 -26.29 -12.89
CA ALA A 38 2.62 -27.65 -12.47
C ALA A 38 2.90 -27.74 -10.95
N ILE A 39 3.23 -26.62 -10.28
CA ILE A 39 3.38 -26.59 -8.82
C ILE A 39 2.13 -27.07 -8.10
N LEU A 40 0.94 -26.85 -8.67
CA LEU A 40 -0.35 -27.31 -8.10
C LEU A 40 -0.49 -28.83 -8.11
N GLN A 41 0.33 -29.55 -8.90
CA GLN A 41 0.36 -31.02 -8.95
C GLN A 41 1.35 -31.62 -7.95
N ARG A 42 2.24 -30.83 -7.37
CA ARG A 42 3.14 -31.29 -6.30
C ARG A 42 2.31 -31.77 -5.11
N ALA A 43 2.66 -32.94 -4.58
CA ALA A 43 1.88 -33.58 -3.50
C ALA A 43 1.75 -32.69 -2.24
N ASP A 44 2.83 -32.01 -1.86
CA ASP A 44 2.86 -31.09 -0.73
C ASP A 44 1.99 -29.84 -0.95
N VAL A 45 2.03 -29.25 -2.15
CA VAL A 45 1.20 -28.08 -2.51
C VAL A 45 -0.27 -28.48 -2.60
N LYS A 46 -0.58 -29.62 -3.23
CA LYS A 46 -1.95 -30.13 -3.30
C LYS A 46 -2.55 -30.40 -1.91
N ALA A 47 -1.75 -31.00 -1.02
CA ALA A 47 -2.15 -31.19 0.38
C ALA A 47 -2.36 -29.84 1.10
N ALA A 48 -1.54 -28.84 0.81
CA ALA A 48 -1.69 -27.48 1.38
C ALA A 48 -2.95 -26.79 0.88
N MET A 49 -3.29 -26.85 -0.41
CA MET A 49 -4.52 -26.27 -0.95
C MET A 49 -5.76 -26.90 -0.30
N THR A 50 -5.80 -28.23 -0.20
CA THR A 50 -6.88 -28.95 0.51
C THR A 50 -6.93 -28.57 1.98
N ARG A 51 -5.77 -28.44 2.64
CA ARG A 51 -5.70 -28.06 4.06
C ARG A 51 -6.22 -26.64 4.29
N LEU A 52 -5.91 -25.68 3.43
CA LEU A 52 -6.42 -24.30 3.51
C LEU A 52 -7.96 -24.28 3.43
N GLU A 53 -8.55 -25.07 2.53
CA GLU A 53 -10.00 -25.20 2.42
C GLU A 53 -10.62 -25.79 3.71
N GLN A 54 -10.05 -26.89 4.21
CA GLN A 54 -10.55 -27.56 5.42
C GLN A 54 -10.44 -26.69 6.68
N GLN A 55 -9.41 -25.89 6.82
CA GLN A 55 -9.20 -25.02 7.98
C GLN A 55 -9.84 -23.66 7.87
N PHE A 56 -10.46 -23.32 6.74
CA PHE A 56 -11.05 -21.99 6.52
C PHE A 56 -12.06 -21.58 7.61
N PRO A 57 -12.95 -22.46 8.12
CA PRO A 57 -13.82 -22.09 9.24
C PRO A 57 -13.05 -21.67 10.51
N ARG A 58 -11.89 -22.29 10.78
CA ARG A 58 -11.00 -21.90 11.88
C ARG A 58 -10.33 -20.55 11.60
N GLN A 59 -9.88 -20.33 10.38
CA GLN A 59 -9.29 -19.06 9.96
C GLN A 59 -10.30 -17.91 10.10
N LEU A 60 -11.55 -18.14 9.68
CA LEU A 60 -12.63 -17.16 9.83
C LEU A 60 -12.91 -16.82 11.30
N ALA A 61 -13.00 -17.84 12.16
CA ALA A 61 -13.18 -17.62 13.58
C ALA A 61 -12.02 -16.88 14.23
N GLU A 62 -10.78 -17.12 13.78
CA GLU A 62 -9.59 -16.40 14.22
C GLU A 62 -9.56 -14.96 13.71
N TRP A 63 -9.97 -14.72 12.46
CA TRP A 63 -10.10 -13.38 11.90
C TRP A 63 -11.09 -12.53 12.73
N ILE A 64 -12.28 -13.06 13.01
CA ILE A 64 -13.27 -12.41 13.88
C ILE A 64 -12.66 -12.11 15.26
N ARG A 65 -11.99 -13.09 15.88
CA ARG A 65 -11.34 -12.90 17.19
C ARG A 65 -10.28 -11.80 17.16
N LEU A 66 -9.44 -11.75 16.12
CA LEU A 66 -8.41 -10.72 15.96
C LEU A 66 -9.04 -9.34 15.78
N ALA A 67 -10.10 -9.22 14.99
CA ALA A 67 -10.81 -7.97 14.79
C ALA A 67 -11.40 -7.41 16.09
N GLU A 68 -11.91 -8.28 16.96
CA GLU A 68 -12.51 -7.90 18.25
C GLU A 68 -11.47 -7.52 19.33
N ILE A 69 -10.17 -7.68 19.07
CA ILE A 69 -9.11 -7.16 19.94
C ILE A 69 -8.83 -5.71 19.54
N PRO A 70 -9.15 -4.70 20.37
CA PRO A 70 -8.81 -3.31 20.08
C PRO A 70 -7.30 -3.16 19.87
N SER A 71 -6.90 -2.47 18.79
CA SER A 71 -5.52 -2.38 18.37
C SER A 71 -5.21 -1.07 17.66
N LYS A 72 -5.61 0.06 18.25
CA LYS A 72 -5.20 1.37 17.72
C LYS A 72 -3.69 1.46 17.66
N SER A 73 -3.17 2.13 16.62
CA SER A 73 -1.74 2.41 16.51
C SER A 73 -1.14 2.94 17.83
N ARG A 74 -0.03 2.36 18.27
CA ARG A 74 0.66 2.48 19.58
C ARG A 74 -0.02 1.74 20.74
N LEU A 75 -1.12 1.03 20.51
CA LEU A 75 -1.83 0.23 21.52
C LEU A 75 -2.04 -1.22 21.06
N GLU A 76 -1.13 -1.75 20.24
CA GLU A 76 -1.24 -3.07 19.58
C GLU A 76 -0.87 -4.24 20.48
N GLN A 77 -0.40 -4.02 21.72
CA GLN A 77 0.20 -5.04 22.57
C GLN A 77 -0.65 -6.31 22.68
N LYS A 78 -1.97 -6.18 22.87
CA LYS A 78 -2.86 -7.34 23.05
C LYS A 78 -2.94 -8.20 21.78
N ARG A 79 -3.02 -7.56 20.59
CA ARG A 79 -3.03 -8.26 19.33
C ARG A 79 -1.66 -8.86 19.02
N GLY A 80 -0.58 -8.13 19.32
CA GLY A 80 0.82 -8.62 19.25
C GLY A 80 1.06 -9.83 20.13
N GLU A 81 0.59 -9.83 21.38
CA GLU A 81 0.67 -10.98 22.31
C GLU A 81 -0.07 -12.21 21.76
N TYR A 82 -1.25 -12.01 21.16
CA TYR A 82 -1.98 -13.10 20.49
C TYR A 82 -1.15 -13.72 19.36
N VAL A 83 -0.61 -12.89 18.47
CA VAL A 83 0.22 -13.37 17.34
C VAL A 83 1.48 -14.06 17.84
N LYS A 84 2.16 -13.47 18.85
CA LYS A 84 3.34 -14.07 19.52
C LYS A 84 3.03 -15.46 20.03
N ALA A 85 1.91 -15.63 20.73
CA ALA A 85 1.50 -16.94 21.27
C ALA A 85 1.27 -17.96 20.15
N VAL A 86 0.68 -17.53 19.02
CA VAL A 86 0.51 -18.40 17.84
C VAL A 86 1.87 -18.79 17.25
N PHE A 87 2.77 -17.84 17.02
CA PHE A 87 4.11 -18.11 16.47
C PHE A 87 4.89 -19.09 17.34
N LEU A 88 4.87 -18.92 18.66
CA LEU A 88 5.52 -19.85 19.61
C LEU A 88 4.89 -21.25 19.53
N LYS A 89 3.55 -21.33 19.51
CA LYS A 89 2.83 -22.60 19.38
C LYS A 89 3.13 -23.34 18.07
N GLU A 90 3.36 -22.60 17.01
CA GLU A 90 3.74 -23.13 15.69
C GLU A 90 5.26 -23.41 15.58
N GLY A 91 6.03 -23.26 16.68
CA GLY A 91 7.43 -23.67 16.75
C GLY A 91 8.43 -22.67 16.14
N LEU A 92 8.04 -21.42 15.92
CA LEU A 92 8.94 -20.42 15.38
C LEU A 92 9.90 -19.90 16.45
N LYS A 93 11.09 -19.44 16.03
CA LYS A 93 11.92 -18.58 16.88
C LYS A 93 11.31 -17.18 16.87
N VAL A 94 10.82 -16.72 18.02
CA VAL A 94 10.06 -15.47 18.15
C VAL A 94 10.87 -14.40 18.84
N SER A 95 10.81 -13.17 18.35
CA SER A 95 11.30 -11.95 19.00
C SER A 95 10.26 -10.83 18.91
N VAL A 96 10.33 -9.90 19.84
CA VAL A 96 9.57 -8.65 19.84
C VAL A 96 10.57 -7.53 19.92
N ASP A 97 10.50 -6.57 19.01
CA ASP A 97 11.40 -5.42 19.02
C ASP A 97 10.91 -4.29 19.94
N SER A 98 11.71 -3.22 20.04
CA SER A 98 11.44 -2.12 21.00
C SER A 98 10.22 -1.29 20.67
N ILE A 99 9.71 -1.34 19.42
CA ILE A 99 8.48 -0.62 19.05
C ILE A 99 7.25 -1.52 19.03
N GLY A 100 7.42 -2.86 19.17
CA GLY A 100 6.34 -3.82 19.34
C GLY A 100 6.10 -4.76 18.15
N ASN A 101 6.89 -4.72 17.07
CA ASN A 101 6.77 -5.72 16.00
C ASN A 101 7.04 -7.14 16.56
N VAL A 102 6.21 -8.08 16.19
CA VAL A 102 6.38 -9.49 16.53
C VAL A 102 6.92 -10.25 15.33
N THR A 103 8.16 -10.72 15.43
CA THR A 103 8.85 -11.48 14.38
C THR A 103 8.91 -12.96 14.72
N GLY A 104 8.44 -13.82 13.81
CA GLY A 104 8.57 -15.27 13.90
C GLY A 104 9.41 -15.82 12.74
N VAL A 105 10.52 -16.48 13.04
CA VAL A 105 11.41 -17.05 12.03
C VAL A 105 11.18 -18.55 11.89
N ARG A 106 10.75 -18.97 10.69
CA ARG A 106 10.68 -20.36 10.26
C ARG A 106 11.95 -20.69 9.48
N LYS A 107 12.82 -21.47 10.08
CA LYS A 107 14.12 -21.82 9.47
C LYS A 107 13.98 -22.67 8.23
N GLY A 108 14.73 -22.30 7.18
CA GLY A 108 14.97 -23.13 6.00
C GLY A 108 16.09 -24.14 6.21
N THR A 109 16.34 -24.94 5.18
CA THR A 109 17.43 -25.95 5.17
C THR A 109 18.79 -25.37 4.82
N GLY A 110 18.84 -24.11 4.39
CA GLY A 110 20.04 -23.36 4.02
C GLY A 110 20.21 -23.17 2.51
N GLY A 111 20.84 -22.05 2.12
CA GLY A 111 21.22 -21.76 0.73
C GLY A 111 20.08 -21.26 -0.17
N GLY A 112 18.97 -20.78 0.38
CA GLY A 112 17.86 -20.16 -0.34
C GLY A 112 17.58 -18.73 0.08
N PRO A 113 16.62 -18.05 -0.59
CA PRO A 113 16.29 -16.65 -0.31
C PRO A 113 15.54 -16.50 1.02
N THR A 114 15.80 -15.42 1.72
CA THR A 114 15.00 -14.99 2.87
C THR A 114 13.75 -14.30 2.38
N ILE A 115 12.59 -14.87 2.69
CA ILE A 115 11.27 -14.30 2.35
C ILE A 115 10.66 -13.72 3.61
N VAL A 116 10.30 -12.44 3.56
CA VAL A 116 9.53 -11.79 4.62
C VAL A 116 8.06 -11.71 4.20
N ILE A 117 7.17 -12.12 5.09
CA ILE A 117 5.72 -11.96 4.99
C ILE A 117 5.29 -11.09 6.18
N ALA A 118 4.76 -9.90 5.90
CA ALA A 118 4.41 -8.93 6.94
C ALA A 118 2.96 -8.47 6.82
N ALA A 119 2.25 -8.40 7.95
CA ALA A 119 0.91 -7.84 8.04
C ALA A 119 0.81 -6.97 9.28
N HIS A 120 0.24 -5.76 9.14
CA HIS A 120 0.12 -4.87 10.28
C HIS A 120 -1.05 -5.23 11.19
N THR A 121 -0.87 -4.91 12.46
CA THR A 121 -1.82 -5.27 13.51
C THR A 121 -2.59 -4.08 14.05
N ASP A 122 -2.20 -2.87 13.70
CA ASP A 122 -2.90 -1.67 14.12
C ASP A 122 -4.10 -1.34 13.23
N ILE A 123 -4.96 -0.48 13.75
CA ILE A 123 -6.11 0.13 13.08
C ILE A 123 -6.17 1.62 13.47
N VAL A 124 -6.79 2.45 12.64
CA VAL A 124 -6.91 3.91 12.89
C VAL A 124 -7.87 4.27 14.02
N PHE A 125 -8.75 3.35 14.41
CA PHE A 125 -9.88 3.66 15.30
C PHE A 125 -9.48 3.78 16.76
N ALA A 126 -10.08 4.75 17.44
CA ALA A 126 -9.87 4.95 18.87
C ALA A 126 -10.38 3.76 19.72
N PRO A 127 -9.81 3.51 20.91
CA PRO A 127 -10.19 2.36 21.75
C PRO A 127 -11.67 2.32 22.17
N GLU A 128 -12.35 3.48 22.16
CA GLU A 128 -13.77 3.65 22.50
C GLU A 128 -14.69 3.18 21.36
N VAL A 129 -14.15 3.04 20.14
CA VAL A 129 -14.90 2.51 18.99
C VAL A 129 -15.04 1.00 19.13
N SER A 130 -16.28 0.51 19.10
CA SER A 130 -16.53 -0.91 19.14
C SER A 130 -16.04 -1.62 17.87
N THR A 131 -15.15 -2.58 18.04
CA THR A 131 -14.68 -3.48 16.98
C THR A 131 -15.40 -4.82 16.96
N LYS A 132 -16.56 -4.92 17.66
CA LYS A 132 -17.36 -6.14 17.66
C LYS A 132 -17.85 -6.48 16.26
N VAL A 133 -17.58 -7.69 15.82
CA VAL A 133 -17.92 -8.15 14.47
C VAL A 133 -19.38 -8.54 14.39
N ARG A 134 -20.08 -8.00 13.39
CA ARG A 134 -21.41 -8.44 12.98
C ARG A 134 -21.30 -9.18 11.65
N GLN A 135 -21.70 -10.44 11.64
CA GLN A 135 -21.73 -11.25 10.42
C GLN A 135 -23.13 -11.33 9.85
N VAL A 136 -23.27 -11.10 8.54
CA VAL A 136 -24.52 -11.29 7.79
C VAL A 136 -24.18 -12.06 6.50
N GLY A 137 -24.57 -13.32 6.46
CA GLY A 137 -24.18 -14.20 5.36
C GLY A 137 -22.67 -14.30 5.25
N ASP A 138 -22.14 -13.98 4.07
CA ASP A 138 -20.70 -13.98 3.77
C ASP A 138 -20.02 -12.63 4.08
N THR A 139 -20.71 -11.67 4.68
CA THR A 139 -20.17 -10.33 4.95
C THR A 139 -19.92 -10.12 6.44
N LEU A 140 -18.72 -9.67 6.77
CA LEU A 140 -18.28 -9.26 8.10
C LEU A 140 -18.26 -7.73 8.16
N PHE A 141 -18.84 -7.15 9.19
CA PHE A 141 -18.86 -5.71 9.44
C PHE A 141 -18.16 -5.41 10.76
N ALA A 142 -17.09 -4.68 10.73
CA ALA A 142 -16.45 -4.07 11.89
C ALA A 142 -15.37 -3.07 11.43
N PRO A 143 -15.06 -2.01 12.18
CA PRO A 143 -13.91 -1.16 11.94
C PRO A 143 -12.59 -1.96 11.98
N GLY A 144 -11.74 -1.84 10.94
CA GLY A 144 -10.48 -2.57 10.81
C GLY A 144 -10.63 -4.06 10.49
N ILE A 145 -11.80 -4.49 10.00
CA ILE A 145 -12.05 -5.90 9.67
C ILE A 145 -11.24 -6.34 8.44
N GLY A 146 -11.14 -5.51 7.42
CA GLY A 146 -10.36 -5.75 6.22
C GLY A 146 -8.94 -5.22 6.37
N ASP A 147 -8.82 -4.00 6.83
CA ASP A 147 -7.59 -3.24 6.98
C ASP A 147 -7.08 -3.30 8.44
N ASN A 148 -6.09 -4.15 8.76
CA ASN A 148 -5.51 -5.22 7.95
C ASN A 148 -5.68 -6.57 8.66
N THR A 149 -6.76 -6.70 9.47
CA THR A 149 -6.98 -7.89 10.31
C THR A 149 -7.15 -9.18 9.49
N ALA A 150 -7.76 -9.08 8.31
CA ALA A 150 -7.87 -10.20 7.36
C ALA A 150 -6.52 -10.80 7.02
N SER A 151 -5.54 -9.95 6.75
CA SER A 151 -4.20 -10.36 6.34
C SER A 151 -3.41 -10.99 7.46
N VAL A 152 -3.57 -10.51 8.69
CA VAL A 152 -3.00 -11.18 9.87
C VAL A 152 -3.53 -12.61 9.97
N ALA A 153 -4.84 -12.81 9.82
CA ALA A 153 -5.45 -14.15 9.83
C ALA A 153 -4.95 -15.02 8.67
N ASN A 154 -4.80 -14.46 7.46
CA ASN A 154 -4.24 -15.17 6.30
C ASN A 154 -2.79 -15.60 6.54
N MET A 155 -1.97 -14.74 7.11
CA MET A 155 -0.58 -15.02 7.48
C MET A 155 -0.49 -16.17 8.48
N LEU A 156 -1.32 -16.18 9.52
CA LEU A 156 -1.36 -17.25 10.52
C LEU A 156 -1.87 -18.58 9.93
N ALA A 157 -2.87 -18.53 9.05
CA ALA A 157 -3.36 -19.72 8.35
C ALA A 157 -2.31 -20.31 7.39
N THR A 158 -1.56 -19.47 6.69
CA THR A 158 -0.45 -19.87 5.84
C THR A 158 0.63 -20.58 6.65
N LEU A 159 1.07 -20.01 7.77
CA LEU A 159 2.06 -20.61 8.66
C LEU A 159 1.62 -21.99 9.14
N ARG A 160 0.39 -22.12 9.65
CA ARG A 160 -0.16 -23.41 10.12
C ARG A 160 -0.23 -24.44 9.02
N THR A 161 -0.57 -24.01 7.80
CA THR A 161 -0.60 -24.92 6.65
C THR A 161 0.79 -25.42 6.32
N MET A 162 1.79 -24.53 6.29
CA MET A 162 3.19 -24.93 6.06
C MET A 162 3.66 -25.97 7.09
N ASN A 163 3.33 -25.79 8.35
CA ASN A 163 3.71 -26.74 9.39
C ASN A 163 2.96 -28.07 9.27
N ALA A 164 1.64 -28.02 9.07
CA ALA A 164 0.81 -29.23 8.96
C ALA A 164 1.16 -30.11 7.74
N THR A 165 1.60 -29.50 6.64
CA THR A 165 2.03 -30.19 5.41
C THR A 165 3.53 -30.47 5.38
N LYS A 166 4.25 -30.16 6.46
CA LYS A 166 5.72 -30.32 6.54
C LYS A 166 6.44 -29.62 5.40
N PHE A 167 5.92 -28.47 4.98
CA PHE A 167 6.53 -27.66 3.93
C PHE A 167 7.99 -27.34 4.26
N THR A 168 8.88 -27.48 3.29
CA THR A 168 10.29 -27.13 3.42
C THR A 168 10.67 -26.01 2.46
N SER A 169 11.61 -25.17 2.88
CA SER A 169 12.20 -24.10 2.08
C SER A 169 13.73 -24.16 2.23
N LYS A 170 14.47 -23.74 1.21
CA LYS A 170 15.92 -23.55 1.37
C LYS A 170 16.22 -22.34 2.23
N GLY A 171 15.61 -21.22 1.93
CA GLY A 171 15.77 -20.00 2.72
C GLY A 171 14.80 -19.91 3.91
N ASP A 172 15.06 -18.96 4.80
CA ASP A 172 14.20 -18.68 5.92
C ASP A 172 12.91 -17.99 5.45
N ILE A 173 11.78 -18.32 6.08
CA ILE A 173 10.53 -17.56 5.94
C ILE A 173 10.29 -16.85 7.25
N ILE A 174 10.24 -15.52 7.19
CA ILE A 174 10.07 -14.65 8.34
C ILE A 174 8.65 -14.07 8.30
N PHE A 175 7.88 -14.32 9.34
CA PHE A 175 6.55 -13.77 9.53
C PHE A 175 6.63 -12.59 10.50
N ILE A 176 6.06 -11.45 10.12
CA ILE A 176 6.10 -10.24 10.95
C ILE A 176 4.67 -9.72 11.13
N ALA A 177 4.25 -9.60 12.39
CA ALA A 177 3.11 -8.78 12.77
C ALA A 177 3.65 -7.39 13.08
N THR A 178 3.47 -6.45 12.17
CA THR A 178 3.99 -5.09 12.29
C THR A 178 3.04 -4.21 13.10
N VAL A 179 3.58 -3.11 13.62
CA VAL A 179 2.84 -2.09 14.38
C VAL A 179 2.98 -0.73 13.73
N GLN A 180 2.04 0.19 14.02
CA GLN A 180 2.11 1.59 13.59
C GLN A 180 2.27 1.75 12.06
N GLU A 181 1.67 0.87 11.27
CA GLU A 181 1.58 1.02 9.83
C GLU A 181 0.82 2.30 9.49
N GLU A 182 -0.34 2.49 10.11
CA GLU A 182 -1.26 3.61 9.96
C GLU A 182 -0.69 4.97 10.43
N LEU A 183 0.45 4.94 11.09
CA LEU A 183 1.21 6.14 11.52
C LEU A 183 2.49 6.35 10.70
N GLY A 184 2.53 5.84 9.48
CA GLY A 184 3.62 6.06 8.56
C GLY A 184 4.60 4.91 8.43
N LEU A 185 4.10 3.68 8.42
CA LEU A 185 4.86 2.45 8.13
C LEU A 185 6.01 2.22 9.12
N LYS A 186 5.84 2.73 10.35
CA LYS A 186 6.94 2.81 11.35
C LYS A 186 7.44 1.43 11.75
N GLY A 187 6.54 0.45 11.82
CA GLY A 187 6.89 -0.93 12.15
C GLY A 187 7.88 -1.52 11.17
N MET A 188 7.53 -1.54 9.91
CA MET A 188 8.37 -2.12 8.85
C MET A 188 9.64 -1.30 8.62
N GLU A 189 9.54 0.05 8.68
CA GLU A 189 10.70 0.93 8.57
C GLU A 189 11.75 0.61 9.65
N PHE A 190 11.31 0.48 10.92
CA PHE A 190 12.16 0.10 12.05
C PHE A 190 12.75 -1.30 11.85
N TRP A 191 11.92 -2.26 11.46
CA TRP A 191 12.38 -3.64 11.26
C TRP A 191 13.48 -3.73 10.20
N LEU A 192 13.31 -3.10 9.03
CA LEU A 192 14.30 -3.10 7.96
C LEU A 192 15.59 -2.33 8.30
N GLN A 193 15.54 -1.40 9.25
CA GLN A 193 16.75 -0.71 9.76
C GLN A 193 17.58 -1.59 10.68
N HIS A 194 16.96 -2.54 11.40
CA HIS A 194 17.61 -3.29 12.46
C HIS A 194 17.81 -4.78 12.14
N ASN A 195 17.38 -5.22 10.98
CA ASN A 195 17.52 -6.62 10.56
C ASN A 195 18.21 -6.72 9.19
N PRO A 196 18.81 -7.88 8.88
CA PRO A 196 19.38 -8.12 7.56
C PRO A 196 18.35 -7.91 6.45
N LYS A 197 18.81 -7.37 5.33
CA LYS A 197 17.98 -7.14 4.14
C LYS A 197 17.43 -8.47 3.63
N PRO A 198 16.10 -8.65 3.52
CA PRO A 198 15.53 -9.84 2.92
C PRO A 198 15.70 -9.84 1.39
N ASP A 199 15.60 -11.00 0.79
CA ASP A 199 15.59 -11.14 -0.68
C ASP A 199 14.24 -10.79 -1.27
N LEU A 200 13.14 -11.08 -0.57
CA LEU A 200 11.76 -10.79 -0.99
C LEU A 200 10.93 -10.29 0.20
N LEU A 201 10.08 -9.30 -0.05
CA LEU A 201 9.07 -8.80 0.90
C LEU A 201 7.69 -8.93 0.29
N ILE A 202 6.81 -9.67 0.94
CA ILE A 202 5.41 -9.90 0.55
C ILE A 202 4.51 -9.36 1.66
N VAL A 203 3.70 -8.38 1.33
CA VAL A 203 2.81 -7.71 2.28
C VAL A 203 1.37 -7.98 1.87
N PRO A 204 0.64 -8.87 2.56
CA PRO A 204 -0.79 -8.99 2.34
C PRO A 204 -1.50 -7.74 2.89
N ASP A 205 -1.73 -6.79 2.00
CA ASP A 205 -2.36 -5.51 2.27
C ASP A 205 -2.79 -4.82 0.96
N GLY A 206 -3.84 -4.01 0.97
CA GLY A 206 -4.32 -3.26 -0.19
C GLY A 206 -5.46 -3.94 -0.96
N THR A 207 -5.55 -3.66 -2.26
CA THR A 207 -6.70 -4.01 -3.10
C THR A 207 -6.71 -5.49 -3.48
N TYR A 208 -7.84 -6.17 -3.22
CA TYR A 208 -8.05 -7.57 -3.60
C TYR A 208 -7.83 -7.82 -5.10
N GLY A 209 -7.06 -8.85 -5.43
CA GLY A 209 -6.75 -9.22 -6.82
C GLY A 209 -5.78 -8.31 -7.55
N GLN A 210 -5.25 -7.26 -6.90
CA GLN A 210 -4.24 -6.36 -7.43
C GLN A 210 -2.88 -6.62 -6.79
N VAL A 211 -1.82 -6.31 -7.51
CA VAL A 211 -0.43 -6.38 -7.03
C VAL A 211 0.16 -4.98 -7.09
N ALA A 212 0.48 -4.39 -5.95
CA ALA A 212 1.22 -3.13 -5.89
C ALA A 212 2.73 -3.43 -5.74
N TYR A 213 3.54 -2.85 -6.64
CA TYR A 213 5.00 -3.02 -6.64
C TYR A 213 5.76 -1.69 -6.50
N GLY A 214 5.03 -0.61 -6.25
CA GLY A 214 5.56 0.73 -6.03
C GLY A 214 5.30 1.23 -4.61
N ALA A 215 5.71 2.48 -4.37
CA ALA A 215 5.54 3.13 -3.08
C ALA A 215 5.12 4.58 -3.28
N LEU A 216 3.96 4.94 -2.75
CA LEU A 216 3.51 6.33 -2.65
C LEU A 216 4.24 6.99 -1.49
N GLY A 217 4.96 8.06 -1.74
CA GLY A 217 5.53 8.89 -0.70
C GLY A 217 4.45 9.77 -0.06
N ILE A 218 4.47 9.84 1.26
CA ILE A 218 3.48 10.58 2.06
C ILE A 218 4.21 11.38 3.12
N PHE A 219 4.11 12.71 3.03
CA PHE A 219 4.65 13.63 4.02
C PHE A 219 3.52 14.37 4.73
N TRP A 220 3.42 14.17 6.04
CA TRP A 220 2.49 14.89 6.91
C TRP A 220 3.25 15.84 7.82
N THR A 221 2.97 17.12 7.65
CA THR A 221 3.65 18.18 8.40
C THR A 221 2.62 19.10 9.03
N ARG A 222 2.80 19.42 10.31
CA ARG A 222 2.04 20.45 11.02
C ARG A 222 2.88 21.69 11.15
N TYR A 223 2.34 22.82 10.71
CA TYR A 223 2.96 24.14 10.82
C TYR A 223 2.24 24.94 11.92
N VAL A 224 2.91 25.16 13.03
CA VAL A 224 2.36 25.79 14.23
C VAL A 224 2.90 27.20 14.33
N PHE A 225 2.02 28.19 14.19
CA PHE A 225 2.33 29.61 14.34
C PHE A 225 2.07 30.04 15.78
N THR A 226 3.01 30.76 16.39
CA THR A 226 2.95 31.15 17.79
C THR A 226 3.05 32.66 17.97
N HIS A 227 2.41 33.17 19.05
CA HIS A 227 2.43 34.59 19.46
C HIS A 227 2.21 34.68 20.97
N PRO A 228 2.74 35.67 21.68
CA PRO A 228 2.49 35.84 23.13
C PRO A 228 1.02 36.03 23.53
N GLY A 229 0.14 36.29 22.55
CA GLY A 229 -1.25 36.67 22.80
C GLY A 229 -1.39 38.17 23.01
N ALA A 230 -2.62 38.66 22.83
CA ALA A 230 -2.98 40.06 23.13
C ALA A 230 -4.49 40.20 23.22
N HIS A 231 -4.98 41.16 23.99
CA HIS A 231 -6.39 41.59 23.94
C HIS A 231 -6.68 42.28 22.60
N THR A 232 -7.86 42.07 22.02
CA THR A 232 -8.26 42.67 20.71
C THR A 232 -7.98 44.16 20.59
N LEU A 233 -8.31 44.94 21.60
CA LEU A 233 -8.05 46.40 21.59
C LEU A 233 -6.55 46.75 21.49
N ALA A 234 -5.69 45.90 22.01
CA ALA A 234 -4.23 46.08 21.97
C ALA A 234 -3.57 45.46 20.73
N SER A 235 -4.33 44.80 19.86
CA SER A 235 -3.79 44.02 18.71
C SER A 235 -3.75 44.83 17.40
N ARG A 236 -4.36 46.01 17.32
CA ARG A 236 -4.41 46.79 16.07
C ARG A 236 -3.00 47.07 15.53
N GLY A 237 -2.76 46.64 14.28
CA GLY A 237 -1.46 46.79 13.61
C GLY A 237 -0.36 45.87 14.12
N LYS A 238 -0.65 44.96 15.05
CA LYS A 238 0.31 43.96 15.57
C LYS A 238 0.27 42.67 14.77
N PRO A 239 1.36 41.84 14.85
CA PRO A 239 1.39 40.49 14.32
C PRO A 239 0.24 39.62 14.87
N THR A 240 -0.25 38.67 14.06
CA THR A 240 -1.23 37.67 14.51
C THR A 240 -1.04 36.37 13.75
N PRO A 241 -1.05 35.22 14.44
CA PRO A 241 -1.01 33.92 13.79
C PRO A 241 -2.09 33.70 12.74
N VAL A 242 -3.29 34.31 12.94
CA VAL A 242 -4.41 34.18 12.01
C VAL A 242 -4.07 34.73 10.61
N LYS A 243 -3.46 35.91 10.55
CA LYS A 243 -3.05 36.52 9.29
C LYS A 243 -1.96 35.69 8.60
N ALA A 244 -1.00 35.21 9.38
CA ALA A 244 0.07 34.36 8.88
C ALA A 244 -0.45 33.01 8.31
N VAL A 245 -1.35 32.35 9.03
CA VAL A 245 -1.97 31.08 8.55
C VAL A 245 -2.77 31.34 7.27
N ALA A 246 -3.60 32.37 7.22
CA ALA A 246 -4.40 32.70 6.03
C ALA A 246 -3.50 32.98 4.81
N GLU A 247 -2.42 33.76 4.98
CA GLU A 247 -1.48 34.07 3.91
C GLU A 247 -0.71 32.82 3.45
N ALA A 248 -0.21 32.00 4.39
CA ALA A 248 0.49 30.77 4.07
C ALA A 248 -0.40 29.83 3.26
N ILE A 249 -1.63 29.57 3.70
CA ILE A 249 -2.58 28.70 3.01
C ILE A 249 -2.87 29.21 1.59
N ASN A 250 -3.12 30.51 1.42
CA ASN A 250 -3.37 31.10 0.10
C ASN A 250 -2.16 30.92 -0.83
N ARG A 251 -0.94 31.16 -0.33
CA ARG A 251 0.29 30.95 -1.12
C ARG A 251 0.53 29.47 -1.47
N LEU A 252 0.20 28.54 -0.57
CA LEU A 252 0.34 27.11 -0.83
C LEU A 252 -0.67 26.62 -1.89
N TYR A 253 -1.94 27.05 -1.83
CA TYR A 253 -2.93 26.70 -2.86
C TYR A 253 -2.69 27.39 -4.21
N ALA A 254 -1.85 28.41 -4.27
CA ALA A 254 -1.42 29.01 -5.52
C ALA A 254 -0.29 28.21 -6.23
N LEU A 255 0.31 27.22 -5.55
CA LEU A 255 1.31 26.35 -6.17
C LEU A 255 0.66 25.49 -7.26
N GLN A 256 1.39 25.34 -8.37
CA GLN A 256 0.98 24.44 -9.45
C GLN A 256 1.69 23.11 -9.26
N PHE A 257 0.92 22.03 -9.23
CA PHE A 257 1.44 20.66 -9.11
C PHE A 257 1.32 19.96 -10.47
N PRO A 258 2.35 19.19 -10.90
CA PRO A 258 2.18 18.32 -12.06
C PRO A 258 1.02 17.35 -11.83
N ALA A 259 0.30 17.01 -12.90
CA ALA A 259 -0.84 16.11 -12.83
C ALA A 259 -0.43 14.67 -12.48
N LEU A 260 -1.32 13.96 -11.78
CA LEU A 260 -1.18 12.52 -11.55
C LEU A 260 -1.23 11.75 -12.90
N PRO A 261 -0.62 10.56 -13.00
CA PRO A 261 -0.06 9.74 -11.91
C PRO A 261 1.36 10.12 -11.46
N ASP A 262 2.15 10.79 -12.29
CA ASP A 262 3.56 11.10 -12.00
C ASP A 262 3.76 12.43 -11.25
N GLY A 263 2.68 13.12 -10.95
CA GLY A 263 2.68 14.40 -10.27
C GLY A 263 2.58 14.28 -8.75
N ALA A 264 1.98 15.31 -8.14
CA ALA A 264 1.79 15.38 -6.71
C ALA A 264 0.40 15.89 -6.34
N VAL A 265 -0.04 15.58 -5.15
CA VAL A 265 -1.24 16.13 -4.54
C VAL A 265 -0.91 16.67 -3.16
N MET A 266 -1.50 17.80 -2.82
CA MET A 266 -1.42 18.43 -1.50
C MET A 266 -2.83 18.68 -0.95
N ASN A 267 -3.00 18.40 0.34
CA ASN A 267 -4.22 18.75 1.05
C ASN A 267 -3.90 19.42 2.39
N ILE A 268 -4.73 20.39 2.79
CA ILE A 268 -4.71 20.97 4.14
C ILE A 268 -5.91 20.38 4.88
N GLY A 269 -5.65 19.38 5.74
CA GLY A 269 -6.69 18.60 6.39
C GLY A 269 -7.22 19.21 7.69
N GLN A 270 -6.39 20.01 8.37
CA GLN A 270 -6.74 20.61 9.66
C GLN A 270 -6.29 22.06 9.73
N ILE A 271 -7.14 22.90 10.31
CA ILE A 271 -6.81 24.25 10.78
C ILE A 271 -7.38 24.34 12.20
N HIS A 272 -6.54 24.61 13.20
CA HIS A 272 -6.98 24.59 14.59
C HIS A 272 -6.18 25.56 15.46
N GLY A 273 -6.83 26.15 16.46
CA GLY A 273 -6.23 27.02 17.48
C GLY A 273 -7.15 28.15 17.91
N GLY A 274 -6.64 28.99 18.80
CA GLY A 274 -7.42 30.01 19.46
C GLY A 274 -8.25 29.47 20.62
N SER A 275 -8.70 30.38 21.51
CA SER A 275 -9.44 30.00 22.73
C SER A 275 -10.67 30.86 23.00
N ILE A 276 -10.63 32.13 22.63
CA ILE A 276 -11.68 33.12 22.98
C ILE A 276 -11.76 34.20 21.90
N PHE A 277 -12.95 34.79 21.71
CA PHE A 277 -13.23 35.79 20.66
C PHE A 277 -12.38 37.04 20.72
N ASN A 278 -12.07 37.54 21.92
CA ASN A 278 -11.45 38.85 22.13
C ASN A 278 -9.93 38.76 22.43
N ALA A 279 -9.27 37.72 21.98
CA ALA A 279 -7.82 37.54 22.12
C ALA A 279 -7.16 37.17 20.81
N VAL A 280 -5.93 37.65 20.58
CA VAL A 280 -5.03 37.13 19.57
C VAL A 280 -4.61 35.70 19.98
N PRO A 281 -4.78 34.68 19.13
CA PRO A 281 -4.36 33.30 19.43
C PRO A 281 -2.89 33.25 19.81
N GLN A 282 -2.56 32.49 20.87
CA GLN A 282 -1.18 32.21 21.22
C GLN A 282 -0.61 31.13 20.31
N GLU A 283 -1.46 30.23 19.83
CA GLU A 283 -1.09 29.16 18.91
C GLU A 283 -2.22 28.95 17.89
N LEU A 284 -1.84 28.81 16.62
CA LEU A 284 -2.72 28.42 15.51
C LEU A 284 -1.90 27.56 14.54
N TYR A 285 -2.42 26.40 14.12
CA TYR A 285 -1.74 25.55 13.18
C TYR A 285 -2.62 25.15 12.01
N PHE A 286 -1.97 24.70 10.94
CA PHE A 286 -2.56 23.88 9.90
C PHE A 286 -1.65 22.67 9.58
N THR A 287 -2.26 21.64 8.99
CA THR A 287 -1.53 20.44 8.55
C THR A 287 -1.46 20.38 7.03
N VAL A 288 -0.36 19.83 6.53
CA VAL A 288 -0.17 19.51 5.11
C VAL A 288 -0.02 18.01 4.96
N ASP A 289 -0.82 17.41 4.07
CA ASP A 289 -0.65 16.07 3.51
C ASP A 289 -0.16 16.23 2.08
N LEU A 290 1.11 15.88 1.82
CA LEU A 290 1.74 15.95 0.51
C LEU A 290 2.09 14.55 0.03
N ARG A 291 1.66 14.18 -1.18
CA ARG A 291 1.86 12.86 -1.75
C ARG A 291 2.39 12.91 -3.17
N SER A 292 3.32 12.02 -3.49
CA SER A 292 3.84 11.79 -4.85
C SER A 292 4.46 10.40 -4.95
N THR A 293 4.47 9.81 -6.15
CA THR A 293 5.28 8.63 -6.45
C THR A 293 6.72 9.00 -6.82
N ASP A 294 6.97 10.24 -7.27
CA ASP A 294 8.32 10.73 -7.61
C ASP A 294 9.03 11.26 -6.35
N PRO A 295 10.14 10.64 -5.90
CA PRO A 295 10.86 11.06 -4.71
C PRO A 295 11.49 12.46 -4.86
N ALA A 296 11.98 12.81 -6.05
CA ALA A 296 12.62 14.10 -6.27
C ALA A 296 11.61 15.25 -6.26
N LEU A 297 10.42 15.01 -6.86
CA LEU A 297 9.32 15.95 -6.82
C LEU A 297 8.81 16.15 -5.38
N LEU A 298 8.59 15.06 -4.65
CA LEU A 298 8.11 15.07 -3.27
C LEU A 298 9.04 15.91 -2.37
N ASP A 299 10.33 15.64 -2.42
CA ASP A 299 11.33 16.38 -1.65
C ASP A 299 11.43 17.86 -2.06
N SER A 300 11.31 18.15 -3.35
CA SER A 300 11.35 19.52 -3.88
C SER A 300 10.14 20.32 -3.40
N LEU A 301 8.95 19.72 -3.43
CA LEU A 301 7.72 20.36 -2.97
C LEU A 301 7.72 20.57 -1.46
N ASP A 302 8.17 19.59 -0.66
CA ASP A 302 8.29 19.73 0.79
C ASP A 302 9.19 20.90 1.19
N ARG A 303 10.36 21.01 0.53
CA ARG A 303 11.25 22.19 0.74
C ARG A 303 10.58 23.49 0.34
N THR A 304 9.85 23.51 -0.78
CA THR A 304 9.17 24.71 -1.28
C THR A 304 8.07 25.16 -0.34
N ILE A 305 7.22 24.21 0.12
CA ILE A 305 6.15 24.46 1.09
C ILE A 305 6.74 25.00 2.38
N THR A 306 7.74 24.32 2.94
CA THR A 306 8.39 24.74 4.19
C THR A 306 9.02 26.12 4.08
N ARG A 307 9.65 26.44 2.95
CA ARG A 307 10.23 27.77 2.69
C ARG A 307 9.15 28.85 2.66
N ILE A 308 8.05 28.64 1.93
CA ILE A 308 6.91 29.58 1.87
C ILE A 308 6.37 29.86 3.26
N VAL A 309 6.14 28.81 4.05
CA VAL A 309 5.58 28.98 5.41
C VAL A 309 6.54 29.73 6.32
N ARG A 310 7.85 29.52 6.23
CA ARG A 310 8.88 30.26 6.98
C ARG A 310 8.90 31.74 6.57
N GLU A 311 8.93 32.02 5.27
CA GLU A 311 8.88 33.41 4.76
C GLU A 311 7.66 34.19 5.24
N VAL A 312 6.49 33.51 5.29
CA VAL A 312 5.28 34.13 5.82
C VAL A 312 5.38 34.39 7.32
N ALA A 313 5.89 33.45 8.10
CA ALA A 313 6.08 33.62 9.54
C ALA A 313 6.99 34.80 9.84
N ASP A 314 8.12 34.90 9.12
CA ASP A 314 9.10 36.00 9.25
C ASP A 314 8.47 37.35 8.86
N THR A 315 7.78 37.41 7.71
CA THR A 315 7.11 38.63 7.22
C THR A 315 6.03 39.08 8.17
N GLN A 316 5.25 38.18 8.71
CA GLN A 316 4.18 38.46 9.66
C GLN A 316 4.69 38.61 11.11
N LYS A 317 6.00 38.41 11.36
CA LYS A 317 6.66 38.50 12.68
C LYS A 317 6.00 37.67 13.76
N VAL A 318 5.69 36.43 13.42
CA VAL A 318 5.16 35.40 14.35
C VAL A 318 6.15 34.25 14.47
N GLY A 319 6.14 33.55 15.60
CA GLY A 319 6.94 32.34 15.76
C GLY A 319 6.41 31.19 14.89
N LEU A 320 7.31 30.29 14.48
CA LEU A 320 6.96 29.08 13.73
C LEU A 320 7.64 27.86 14.32
N ARG A 321 6.87 26.79 14.59
CA ARG A 321 7.32 25.46 14.89
C ARG A 321 6.83 24.52 13.79
N VAL A 322 7.74 23.70 13.23
CA VAL A 322 7.44 22.71 12.20
C VAL A 322 7.50 21.33 12.84
N GLU A 323 6.39 20.62 12.82
CA GLU A 323 6.25 19.28 13.40
C GLU A 323 6.02 18.27 12.28
N ILE A 324 6.97 17.33 12.13
CA ILE A 324 6.89 16.27 11.13
C ILE A 324 6.19 15.08 11.78
N GLU A 325 4.99 14.76 11.32
CA GLU A 325 4.23 13.60 11.82
C GLU A 325 4.61 12.32 11.06
N GLN A 326 4.84 12.44 9.74
CA GLN A 326 5.21 11.34 8.86
C GLN A 326 6.08 11.82 7.70
N LYS A 327 7.08 11.00 7.33
CA LYS A 327 7.82 11.10 6.07
C LYS A 327 8.10 9.70 5.54
N SER A 328 7.15 9.14 4.79
CA SER A 328 7.31 7.87 4.08
C SER A 328 7.81 8.15 2.67
N GLY A 329 8.95 7.55 2.30
CA GLY A 329 9.58 7.81 1.01
C GLY A 329 8.78 7.29 -0.18
N ALA A 330 8.89 7.98 -1.33
CA ALA A 330 8.36 7.51 -2.60
C ALA A 330 9.29 6.48 -3.25
N GLY A 331 8.72 5.48 -3.91
CA GLY A 331 9.49 4.43 -4.60
C GLY A 331 9.97 4.84 -6.01
N GLY A 332 9.22 5.69 -6.65
CA GLY A 332 9.44 6.14 -8.02
C GLY A 332 8.16 6.11 -8.86
N THR A 333 8.16 6.84 -9.96
CA THR A 333 7.13 6.76 -11.00
C THR A 333 7.16 5.38 -11.67
N GLU A 334 6.12 5.03 -12.42
CA GLU A 334 6.07 3.75 -13.15
C GLU A 334 7.31 3.55 -14.04
N ARG A 335 7.77 4.61 -14.70
CA ARG A 335 9.00 4.58 -15.53
C ARG A 335 10.26 4.33 -14.70
N GLN A 336 10.37 4.93 -13.51
CA GLN A 336 11.51 4.73 -12.61
C GLN A 336 11.50 3.34 -11.97
N LEU A 337 10.33 2.70 -11.89
CA LEU A 337 10.12 1.35 -11.36
C LEU A 337 10.12 0.26 -12.45
N ALA A 338 10.55 0.55 -13.68
CA ALA A 338 10.56 -0.42 -14.78
C ALA A 338 11.32 -1.71 -14.40
N ASP A 339 12.49 -1.60 -13.75
CA ASP A 339 13.25 -2.77 -13.29
C ASP A 339 12.51 -3.55 -12.19
N ALA A 340 11.83 -2.86 -11.27
CA ALA A 340 11.01 -3.49 -10.23
C ALA A 340 9.85 -4.26 -10.87
N ARG A 341 9.21 -3.69 -11.91
CA ARG A 341 8.14 -4.36 -12.67
C ARG A 341 8.63 -5.62 -13.38
N MET A 342 9.88 -5.62 -13.84
CA MET A 342 10.54 -6.78 -14.49
C MET A 342 10.97 -7.87 -13.50
N HIS A 343 10.94 -7.62 -12.19
CA HIS A 343 11.25 -8.66 -11.23
C HIS A 343 10.15 -9.75 -11.24
N PRO A 344 10.52 -11.06 -11.32
CA PRO A 344 9.54 -12.15 -11.46
C PRO A 344 8.47 -12.19 -10.36
N LEU A 345 8.74 -11.68 -9.16
CA LEU A 345 7.80 -11.62 -8.05
C LEU A 345 6.47 -10.95 -8.44
N VAL A 346 6.53 -9.84 -9.19
CA VAL A 346 5.33 -9.06 -9.57
C VAL A 346 4.45 -9.86 -10.51
N GLN A 347 5.02 -10.38 -11.61
CA GLN A 347 4.23 -11.13 -12.59
C GLN A 347 3.76 -12.47 -12.01
N THR A 348 4.57 -13.13 -11.18
CA THR A 348 4.15 -14.36 -10.49
C THR A 348 2.90 -14.14 -9.64
N ALA A 349 2.83 -13.04 -8.89
CA ALA A 349 1.66 -12.73 -8.09
C ALA A 349 0.41 -12.49 -8.97
N VAL A 350 0.58 -11.77 -10.10
CA VAL A 350 -0.51 -11.57 -11.09
C VAL A 350 -0.99 -12.90 -11.67
N ASP A 351 -0.07 -13.78 -12.06
CA ASP A 351 -0.41 -15.07 -12.69
C ASP A 351 -1.10 -16.02 -11.68
N ILE A 352 -0.68 -16.01 -10.42
CA ILE A 352 -1.36 -16.76 -9.36
C ILE A 352 -2.76 -16.17 -9.10
N ASN A 353 -2.93 -14.84 -9.05
CA ASN A 353 -4.24 -14.21 -8.93
C ASN A 353 -5.18 -14.70 -10.03
N ARG A 354 -4.72 -14.68 -11.28
CA ARG A 354 -5.49 -15.20 -12.43
C ARG A 354 -5.86 -16.68 -12.26
N ALA A 355 -4.89 -17.51 -11.87
CA ALA A 355 -5.10 -18.95 -11.64
C ALA A 355 -6.11 -19.23 -10.51
N LEU A 356 -6.19 -18.36 -9.51
CA LEU A 356 -7.15 -18.44 -8.40
C LEU A 356 -8.49 -17.75 -8.72
N GLY A 357 -8.67 -17.17 -9.91
CA GLY A 357 -9.88 -16.44 -10.28
C GLY A 357 -10.06 -15.10 -9.54
N MET A 358 -8.99 -14.58 -8.94
CA MET A 358 -9.00 -13.28 -8.27
C MET A 358 -8.91 -12.17 -9.31
N LYS A 359 -9.94 -11.35 -9.39
CA LYS A 359 -9.98 -10.21 -10.31
C LYS A 359 -9.68 -8.92 -9.55
N ALA A 360 -8.83 -8.07 -10.13
CA ALA A 360 -8.52 -6.77 -9.56
C ALA A 360 -9.76 -5.86 -9.63
N GLY A 361 -10.21 -5.38 -8.50
CA GLY A 361 -11.19 -4.31 -8.31
C GLY A 361 -12.38 -4.29 -9.26
N MET A 362 -12.60 -3.16 -9.96
CA MET A 362 -13.62 -2.98 -10.99
C MET A 362 -13.15 -3.54 -12.33
N GLU A 363 -14.08 -3.85 -13.21
CA GLU A 363 -13.80 -4.33 -14.57
C GLU A 363 -12.85 -3.37 -15.30
N GLY A 364 -11.77 -3.92 -15.88
CA GLY A 364 -10.72 -3.12 -16.54
C GLY A 364 -9.65 -2.54 -15.62
N ALA A 365 -9.67 -2.82 -14.32
CA ALA A 365 -8.62 -2.38 -13.41
C ALA A 365 -7.28 -3.03 -13.72
N THR A 366 -6.18 -2.28 -13.57
CA THR A 366 -4.82 -2.76 -13.77
C THR A 366 -4.45 -3.79 -12.71
N GLU A 367 -4.00 -4.98 -13.14
CA GLU A 367 -3.63 -6.08 -12.23
C GLU A 367 -2.36 -5.80 -11.43
N ALA A 368 -1.43 -5.00 -11.97
CA ALA A 368 -0.21 -4.57 -11.29
C ALA A 368 -0.08 -3.04 -11.35
N VAL A 369 0.19 -2.40 -10.23
CA VAL A 369 0.28 -0.94 -10.10
C VAL A 369 1.61 -0.51 -9.49
N ALA A 370 2.17 0.57 -10.03
CA ALA A 370 3.44 1.16 -9.59
C ALA A 370 3.28 2.06 -8.35
N THR A 371 2.23 1.86 -7.57
CA THR A 371 1.96 2.66 -6.37
C THR A 371 1.36 1.79 -5.27
N GLY A 372 1.53 2.20 -4.03
CA GLY A 372 0.97 1.57 -2.84
C GLY A 372 1.32 2.42 -1.62
N ALA A 373 0.55 2.29 -0.56
CA ALA A 373 0.81 2.93 0.73
C ALA A 373 0.65 1.86 1.80
N THR A 374 1.63 0.98 1.93
CA THR A 374 1.62 -0.21 2.79
C THR A 374 3.01 -0.50 3.33
N ASP A 375 3.15 -1.44 4.22
CA ASP A 375 4.43 -1.95 4.72
C ASP A 375 5.38 -2.49 3.62
N ALA A 376 4.94 -2.60 2.36
CA ALA A 376 5.83 -2.88 1.24
C ALA A 376 6.71 -1.67 0.85
N ASN A 377 6.25 -0.44 1.11
CA ASN A 377 6.93 0.79 0.71
C ASN A 377 8.38 0.89 1.21
N PRO A 378 8.69 0.62 2.50
CA PRO A 378 10.07 0.64 3.00
C PRO A 378 10.99 -0.34 2.27
N GLY A 379 10.46 -1.45 1.77
CA GLY A 379 11.18 -2.39 0.93
C GLY A 379 11.45 -1.83 -0.46
N VAL A 380 10.43 -1.28 -1.13
CA VAL A 380 10.56 -0.66 -2.46
C VAL A 380 11.61 0.46 -2.45
N THR A 381 11.55 1.38 -1.47
CA THR A 381 12.50 2.49 -1.35
C THR A 381 13.95 2.03 -1.11
N ARG A 382 14.14 0.82 -0.55
CA ARG A 382 15.45 0.16 -0.35
C ARG A 382 15.85 -0.76 -1.49
N LYS A 383 15.09 -0.76 -2.59
CA LYS A 383 15.31 -1.65 -3.74
C LYS A 383 15.33 -3.13 -3.33
N ILE A 384 14.47 -3.50 -2.43
CA ILE A 384 14.12 -4.89 -2.12
C ILE A 384 12.95 -5.27 -3.03
N PRO A 385 12.97 -6.39 -3.75
CA PRO A 385 11.80 -6.89 -4.45
C PRO A 385 10.62 -7.06 -3.48
N SER A 386 9.66 -6.14 -3.56
CA SER A 386 8.55 -6.00 -2.60
C SER A 386 7.23 -5.88 -3.34
N ILE A 387 6.21 -6.54 -2.84
CA ILE A 387 4.84 -6.41 -3.34
C ILE A 387 3.85 -6.29 -2.19
N ALA A 388 2.77 -5.54 -2.43
CA ALA A 388 1.55 -5.61 -1.63
C ALA A 388 0.46 -6.33 -2.42
N ILE A 389 -0.33 -7.17 -1.72
CA ILE A 389 -1.39 -8.02 -2.28
C ILE A 389 -2.60 -8.01 -1.35
N GLY A 390 -3.83 -7.85 -1.86
CA GLY A 390 -5.02 -7.73 -1.00
C GLY A 390 -5.30 -8.97 -0.14
N GLY A 391 -5.53 -8.77 1.14
CA GLY A 391 -5.83 -9.81 2.11
C GLY A 391 -7.26 -10.34 2.03
N SER A 392 -8.21 -9.50 1.64
CA SER A 392 -9.62 -9.83 1.43
C SER A 392 -10.29 -8.82 0.51
N LYS A 393 -11.48 -9.14 0.00
CA LYS A 393 -12.34 -8.17 -0.66
C LYS A 393 -13.05 -7.34 0.40
N ALA A 394 -12.46 -6.20 0.75
CA ALA A 394 -12.97 -5.27 1.75
C ALA A 394 -13.25 -3.90 1.15
N LEU A 395 -14.14 -3.15 1.76
CA LEU A 395 -14.49 -1.78 1.38
C LEU A 395 -14.74 -0.94 2.63
N GLY A 396 -14.48 0.37 2.50
CA GLY A 396 -14.70 1.32 3.58
C GLY A 396 -13.58 1.33 4.62
N ALA A 397 -12.33 0.97 4.25
CA ALA A 397 -11.17 1.16 5.11
C ALA A 397 -11.17 2.56 5.74
N HIS A 398 -10.81 2.67 7.01
CA HIS A 398 -10.85 3.90 7.82
C HIS A 398 -12.25 4.48 8.08
N GLN A 399 -13.33 3.72 7.78
CA GLN A 399 -14.71 4.10 8.06
C GLN A 399 -15.35 3.18 9.11
N LEU A 400 -16.26 3.71 9.92
CA LEU A 400 -17.01 2.91 10.89
C LEU A 400 -17.94 1.86 10.23
N THR A 401 -18.17 2.01 8.92
CA THR A 401 -19.00 1.14 8.10
C THR A 401 -18.20 0.11 7.31
N GLU A 402 -16.93 -0.05 7.64
CA GLU A 402 -16.04 -1.01 6.97
C GLU A 402 -16.62 -2.42 7.00
N TYR A 403 -16.47 -3.12 5.87
CA TYR A 403 -16.87 -4.50 5.75
C TYR A 403 -15.93 -5.31 4.84
N ALA A 404 -15.94 -6.62 5.02
CA ALA A 404 -15.18 -7.56 4.21
C ALA A 404 -16.03 -8.80 3.86
N ILE A 405 -15.76 -9.38 2.68
CA ILE A 405 -16.37 -10.63 2.22
C ILE A 405 -15.53 -11.79 2.74
N ALA A 406 -16.10 -12.58 3.64
CA ALA A 406 -15.37 -13.63 4.36
C ALA A 406 -14.73 -14.68 3.42
N SER A 407 -15.49 -15.19 2.44
CA SER A 407 -15.01 -16.19 1.49
C SER A 407 -13.81 -15.74 0.64
N SER A 408 -13.61 -14.42 0.47
CA SER A 408 -12.50 -13.86 -0.30
C SER A 408 -11.13 -14.02 0.37
N ALA A 409 -11.08 -14.24 1.68
CA ALA A 409 -9.83 -14.48 2.39
C ALA A 409 -9.16 -15.82 2.00
N LEU A 410 -9.93 -16.82 1.62
CA LEU A 410 -9.37 -18.11 1.22
C LEU A 410 -8.49 -18.03 -0.04
N PRO A 411 -8.93 -17.44 -1.17
CA PRO A 411 -8.05 -17.21 -2.31
C PRO A 411 -6.80 -16.38 -1.96
N SER A 412 -6.94 -15.32 -1.13
CA SER A 412 -5.79 -14.52 -0.69
C SER A 412 -4.80 -15.32 0.15
N THR A 413 -5.28 -16.23 1.01
CA THR A 413 -4.39 -17.14 1.76
C THR A 413 -3.69 -18.14 0.84
N LYS A 414 -4.40 -18.66 -0.17
CA LYS A 414 -3.82 -19.53 -1.19
C LYS A 414 -2.74 -18.81 -2.00
N LEU A 415 -2.99 -17.56 -2.43
CA LEU A 415 -2.00 -16.71 -3.09
C LEU A 415 -0.74 -16.56 -2.24
N LEU A 416 -0.88 -16.21 -0.96
CA LEU A 416 0.25 -16.03 -0.05
C LEU A 416 1.08 -17.31 0.11
N TYR A 417 0.42 -18.45 0.28
CA TYR A 417 1.09 -19.75 0.34
C TYR A 417 1.82 -20.08 -0.97
N LEU A 418 1.17 -19.91 -2.12
CA LEU A 418 1.73 -20.22 -3.43
C LEU A 418 2.94 -19.32 -3.78
N LEU A 419 2.90 -18.05 -3.42
CA LEU A 419 4.05 -17.16 -3.55
C LEU A 419 5.24 -17.67 -2.73
N ALA A 420 5.03 -17.98 -1.45
CA ALA A 420 6.08 -18.51 -0.61
C ALA A 420 6.62 -19.86 -1.15
N ALA A 421 5.74 -20.75 -1.63
CA ALA A 421 6.14 -22.05 -2.19
C ALA A 421 6.89 -21.92 -3.52
N THR A 422 6.52 -20.94 -4.35
CA THR A 422 7.19 -20.67 -5.64
C THR A 422 8.62 -20.17 -5.44
N PHE A 423 8.84 -19.33 -4.44
CA PHE A 423 10.13 -18.68 -4.19
C PHE A 423 10.98 -19.38 -3.11
N ALA A 424 10.46 -20.43 -2.46
CA ALA A 424 11.13 -21.13 -1.34
C ALA A 424 12.56 -21.59 -1.64
N ASP A 425 12.83 -21.96 -2.88
CA ASP A 425 14.11 -22.51 -3.33
C ASP A 425 14.91 -21.55 -4.23
N GLY A 426 14.43 -20.33 -4.40
CA GLY A 426 15.03 -19.29 -5.23
C GLY A 426 14.14 -18.84 -6.39
N VAL A 427 14.59 -17.78 -7.05
CA VAL A 427 13.89 -17.24 -8.23
C VAL A 427 14.25 -18.12 -9.44
N LYS A 428 13.23 -18.70 -10.08
CA LYS A 428 13.37 -19.45 -11.33
C LYS A 428 12.47 -18.81 -12.37
N ILE A 429 13.04 -18.30 -13.45
CA ILE A 429 12.24 -17.75 -14.56
C ILE A 429 11.67 -18.91 -15.37
N VAL A 430 10.36 -18.95 -15.48
CA VAL A 430 9.65 -19.88 -16.35
C VAL A 430 9.49 -19.23 -17.72
N PRO A 431 9.93 -19.86 -18.82
CA PRO A 431 9.68 -19.34 -20.16
C PRO A 431 8.17 -19.17 -20.38
N PRO A 432 7.72 -18.10 -21.05
CA PRO A 432 6.30 -17.91 -21.34
C PRO A 432 5.77 -19.13 -22.10
N THR A 433 4.69 -19.70 -21.59
CA THR A 433 3.99 -20.78 -22.29
C THR A 433 3.55 -20.24 -23.64
N LYS A 434 4.03 -20.81 -24.74
CA LYS A 434 3.55 -20.44 -26.08
C LYS A 434 2.04 -20.67 -26.09
N VAL A 435 1.28 -19.58 -26.13
CA VAL A 435 -0.14 -19.68 -26.45
C VAL A 435 -0.18 -20.20 -27.88
N VAL A 436 -0.53 -21.46 -28.05
CA VAL A 436 -0.82 -22.02 -29.36
C VAL A 436 -2.10 -21.30 -29.82
N PRO A 437 -2.08 -20.67 -31.00
CA PRO A 437 -3.20 -19.87 -31.49
C PRO A 437 -4.47 -20.69 -31.67
#